data_6ba52be51e9e8f47ceab548fa03f16ab
#
_entry.id   6ba52be51e9e8f47ceab548fa03f16ab
#
_cell.length_a   1.000
_cell.length_b   1.000
_cell.length_c   1.000
_cell.angle_alpha   90.00
_cell.angle_beta   90.00
_cell.angle_gamma   90.00
#
_symmetry.space_group_name_H-M   'P 1'
#
loop_
_entity.id
_entity.type
_entity.pdbx_description
1 polymer ?
#
loop_
_entity_poly.entity_id
_entity_poly.type
_entity_poly.pdbx_seq_one_letter_code
_entity_poly.pdbx_strand_id
1 'polypeptide(L)'
;MSRDAVNIALAVTTVLLLAVGGPYLAERLRRPGAFPAGRTLPAVQAGQKRVTLEVSGMFCANCASRVTRELEATPGVVACDVDVRAHRATIVCDRQLADTSLVGAVARSGNEFRAAVAGH
;
A
#
# COMPACT_ATOMS: atom_id res chain seq x y z
N MET A 1 -42.33 32.61 9.81
CA MET A 1 -41.39 31.95 8.89
C MET A 1 -42.20 31.41 7.73
N SER A 2 -41.91 31.87 6.54
CA SER A 2 -42.57 31.36 5.34
C SER A 2 -41.99 29.99 4.96
N ARG A 3 -42.82 29.13 4.40
CA ARG A 3 -42.41 27.80 3.92
C ARG A 3 -41.26 27.89 2.93
N ASP A 4 -41.21 28.97 2.19
CA ASP A 4 -40.17 29.19 1.18
C ASP A 4 -38.79 29.46 1.80
N ALA A 5 -38.73 30.16 2.95
CA ALA A 5 -37.48 30.39 3.67
C ALA A 5 -36.90 29.05 4.22
N VAL A 6 -37.74 28.14 4.69
CA VAL A 6 -37.31 26.85 5.18
C VAL A 6 -36.81 25.96 4.03
N ASN A 7 -37.49 25.98 2.89
CA ASN A 7 -37.12 25.24 1.70
C ASN A 7 -35.77 25.73 1.12
N ILE A 8 -35.56 27.05 1.10
CA ILE A 8 -34.30 27.63 0.64
C ILE A 8 -33.16 27.28 1.60
N ALA A 9 -33.41 27.36 2.92
CA ALA A 9 -32.39 26.97 3.91
C ALA A 9 -32.02 25.49 3.81
N LEU A 10 -33.01 24.61 3.61
CA LEU A 10 -32.78 23.17 3.37
C LEU A 10 -31.98 22.92 2.08
N ALA A 11 -32.33 23.61 0.99
CA ALA A 11 -31.65 23.46 -0.27
C ALA A 11 -30.18 23.93 -0.17
N VAL A 12 -29.93 25.06 0.49
CA VAL A 12 -28.58 25.57 0.68
C VAL A 12 -27.75 24.66 1.57
N THR A 13 -28.31 24.13 2.66
CA THR A 13 -27.59 23.18 3.52
C THR A 13 -27.29 21.87 2.81
N THR A 14 -28.20 21.39 1.98
CA THR A 14 -27.98 20.15 1.19
C THR A 14 -26.88 20.36 0.16
N VAL A 15 -26.90 21.47 -0.56
CA VAL A 15 -25.84 21.81 -1.54
C VAL A 15 -24.49 22.00 -0.86
N LEU A 16 -24.46 22.65 0.30
CA LEU A 16 -23.24 22.85 1.08
C LEU A 16 -22.66 21.51 1.57
N LEU A 17 -23.53 20.62 2.07
CA LEU A 17 -23.14 19.28 2.49
C LEU A 17 -22.59 18.44 1.33
N LEU A 18 -23.19 18.53 0.15
CA LEU A 18 -22.71 17.85 -1.04
C LEU A 18 -21.40 18.43 -1.58
N ALA A 19 -21.25 19.75 -1.51
CA ALA A 19 -20.03 20.42 -1.98
C ALA A 19 -18.82 20.17 -1.09
N VAL A 20 -19.01 20.07 0.23
CA VAL A 20 -17.93 19.83 1.19
C VAL A 20 -17.77 18.34 1.49
N GLY A 21 -18.86 17.58 1.58
CA GLY A 21 -18.85 16.16 1.91
C GLY A 21 -18.53 15.25 0.72
N GLY A 22 -18.88 15.67 -0.51
CA GLY A 22 -18.65 14.89 -1.71
C GLY A 22 -17.18 14.53 -1.97
N PRO A 23 -16.28 15.53 -2.04
CA PRO A 23 -14.87 15.24 -2.23
C PRO A 23 -14.24 14.50 -1.05
N TYR A 24 -14.72 14.75 0.17
CA TYR A 24 -14.21 14.07 1.37
C TYR A 24 -14.58 12.57 1.40
N LEU A 25 -15.78 12.23 0.97
CA LEU A 25 -16.21 10.84 0.84
C LEU A 25 -15.55 10.15 -0.35
N ALA A 26 -15.41 10.84 -1.46
CA ALA A 26 -14.75 10.30 -2.64
C ALA A 26 -13.28 9.98 -2.36
N GLU A 27 -12.61 10.77 -1.54
CA GLU A 27 -11.23 10.53 -1.15
C GLU A 27 -11.12 9.36 -0.15
N ARG A 28 -12.09 9.21 0.74
CA ARG A 28 -12.15 8.04 1.63
C ARG A 28 -12.49 6.75 0.88
N LEU A 29 -13.34 6.82 -0.12
CA LEU A 29 -13.68 5.66 -0.96
C LEU A 29 -12.56 5.32 -1.95
N ARG A 30 -11.73 6.30 -2.30
CA ARG A 30 -10.53 6.09 -3.12
C ARG A 30 -9.34 5.53 -2.34
N ARG A 31 -9.42 5.44 -1.02
CA ARG A 31 -8.42 4.68 -0.28
C ARG A 31 -8.64 3.21 -0.56
N PRO A 32 -7.82 2.57 -1.39
CA PRO A 32 -7.89 1.13 -1.58
C PRO A 32 -7.31 0.48 -0.33
N GLY A 33 -8.10 0.45 0.72
CA GLY A 33 -7.68 -0.08 2.01
C GLY A 33 -8.34 -1.38 2.40
N ALA A 34 -9.21 -1.91 1.56
CA ALA A 34 -10.07 -3.01 1.98
C ALA A 34 -9.79 -4.35 1.29
N PHE A 35 -9.01 -4.38 0.22
CA PHE A 35 -8.75 -5.65 -0.47
C PHE A 35 -7.26 -5.83 -0.74
N PRO A 36 -6.69 -7.00 -0.43
CA PRO A 36 -5.26 -7.27 -0.54
C PRO A 36 -4.76 -7.48 -1.97
N ALA A 37 -5.51 -7.07 -2.96
CA ALA A 37 -5.11 -7.18 -4.35
C ALA A 37 -4.43 -5.89 -4.81
N GLY A 38 -3.12 -5.84 -4.71
CA GLY A 38 -2.30 -4.79 -5.28
C GLY A 38 -2.35 -3.47 -4.52
N ARG A 39 -1.55 -3.34 -3.49
CA ARG A 39 -1.23 -2.02 -2.95
C ARG A 39 -0.58 -1.19 -4.05
N THR A 40 -1.20 -0.08 -4.39
CA THR A 40 -0.57 0.89 -5.28
C THR A 40 0.67 1.44 -4.58
N LEU A 41 1.84 1.06 -5.07
CA LEU A 41 3.09 1.57 -4.53
C LEU A 41 3.23 3.05 -4.87
N PRO A 42 3.76 3.86 -3.94
CA PRO A 42 4.05 5.24 -4.24
C PRO A 42 5.08 5.35 -5.36
N ALA A 43 5.05 6.44 -6.09
CA ALA A 43 6.04 6.73 -7.12
C ALA A 43 7.43 6.82 -6.48
N VAL A 44 8.43 6.26 -7.16
CA VAL A 44 9.81 6.33 -6.71
C VAL A 44 10.30 7.77 -6.78
N GLN A 45 10.71 8.32 -5.65
CA GLN A 45 11.24 9.66 -5.52
C GLN A 45 12.77 9.67 -5.69
N ALA A 46 13.33 10.88 -5.80
CA ALA A 46 14.79 11.04 -5.84
C ALA A 46 15.43 10.44 -4.57
N GLY A 47 16.47 9.65 -4.73
CA GLY A 47 17.13 8.95 -3.63
C GLY A 47 16.49 7.61 -3.24
N GLN A 48 15.44 7.19 -3.93
CA GLN A 48 14.78 5.92 -3.75
C GLN A 48 14.98 5.00 -4.95
N LYS A 49 14.85 3.70 -4.70
CA LYS A 49 14.86 2.69 -5.76
C LYS A 49 13.70 1.71 -5.58
N ARG A 50 13.31 1.09 -6.67
CA ARG A 50 12.36 -0.01 -6.65
C ARG A 50 13.11 -1.32 -6.88
N VAL A 51 12.94 -2.26 -5.97
CA VAL A 51 13.54 -3.58 -6.04
C VAL A 51 12.44 -4.61 -6.15
N THR A 52 12.56 -5.53 -7.09
CA THR A 52 11.66 -6.66 -7.22
C THR A 52 12.39 -7.91 -6.75
N LEU A 53 11.81 -8.58 -5.76
CA LEU A 53 12.29 -9.85 -5.26
C LEU A 53 11.36 -10.97 -5.72
N GLU A 54 11.94 -12.07 -6.15
CA GLU A 54 11.21 -13.30 -6.36
C GLU A 54 11.23 -14.11 -5.06
N VAL A 55 10.06 -14.35 -4.48
CA VAL A 55 9.92 -14.99 -3.18
C VAL A 55 9.27 -16.36 -3.37
N SER A 56 10.00 -17.40 -3.00
CA SER A 56 9.50 -18.77 -3.01
C SER A 56 8.98 -19.19 -1.63
N GLY A 57 8.00 -20.09 -1.60
CA GLY A 57 7.43 -20.60 -0.36
C GLY A 57 6.18 -19.89 0.14
N MET A 58 5.70 -18.87 -0.56
CA MET A 58 4.44 -18.20 -0.24
C MET A 58 3.25 -18.95 -0.85
N PHE A 59 2.41 -19.52 -0.01
CA PHE A 59 1.23 -20.28 -0.44
C PHE A 59 -0.09 -19.69 0.02
N CYS A 60 -0.07 -18.69 0.89
CA CYS A 60 -1.27 -18.11 1.47
C CYS A 60 -1.11 -16.62 1.79
N ALA A 61 -2.24 -15.94 2.00
CA ALA A 61 -2.27 -14.53 2.38
C ALA A 61 -1.53 -14.25 3.69
N ASN A 62 -1.55 -15.19 4.62
CA ASN A 62 -0.83 -15.09 5.90
C ASN A 62 0.68 -15.04 5.70
N CYS A 63 1.19 -15.84 4.77
CA CYS A 63 2.61 -15.85 4.40
C CYS A 63 3.02 -14.49 3.82
N ALA A 64 2.22 -13.95 2.91
CA ALA A 64 2.44 -12.62 2.36
C ALA A 64 2.44 -11.52 3.43
N SER A 65 1.54 -11.61 4.40
CA SER A 65 1.47 -10.65 5.52
C SER A 65 2.72 -10.69 6.39
N ARG A 66 3.27 -11.87 6.65
CA ARG A 66 4.52 -12.02 7.41
C ARG A 66 5.70 -11.39 6.67
N VAL A 67 5.85 -11.71 5.40
CA VAL A 67 6.91 -11.15 4.55
C VAL A 67 6.78 -9.64 4.47
N THR A 68 5.58 -9.12 4.25
CA THR A 68 5.32 -7.68 4.21
C THR A 68 5.73 -7.01 5.51
N ARG A 69 5.35 -7.58 6.66
CA ARG A 69 5.68 -7.03 7.97
C ARG A 69 7.19 -6.95 8.20
N GLU A 70 7.92 -8.00 7.86
CA GLU A 70 9.38 -8.02 8.00
C GLU A 70 10.08 -7.03 7.06
N LEU A 71 9.59 -6.90 5.84
CA LEU A 71 10.10 -5.92 4.88
C LEU A 71 9.83 -4.49 5.34
N GLU A 72 8.61 -4.20 5.82
CA GLU A 72 8.26 -2.88 6.34
C GLU A 72 9.03 -2.52 7.62
N ALA A 73 9.39 -3.51 8.42
CA ALA A 73 10.20 -3.33 9.62
C ALA A 73 11.68 -3.08 9.31
N THR A 74 12.13 -3.34 8.11
CA THR A 74 13.52 -3.11 7.70
C THR A 74 13.78 -1.61 7.54
N PRO A 75 14.80 -1.04 8.19
CA PRO A 75 15.13 0.38 8.02
C PRO A 75 15.47 0.70 6.57
N GLY A 76 14.95 1.82 6.08
CA GLY A 76 15.15 2.27 4.70
C GLY A 76 14.08 1.82 3.72
N VAL A 77 13.17 0.94 4.12
CA VAL A 77 12.01 0.53 3.31
C VAL A 77 10.89 1.57 3.46
N VAL A 78 10.45 2.13 2.35
CA VAL A 78 9.37 3.12 2.30
C VAL A 78 8.03 2.43 2.16
N ALA A 79 7.93 1.47 1.23
CA ALA A 79 6.72 0.71 0.97
C ALA A 79 7.07 -0.64 0.36
N CYS A 80 6.20 -1.61 0.53
CA CYS A 80 6.33 -2.90 -0.15
C CYS A 80 4.96 -3.43 -0.57
N ASP A 81 4.96 -4.18 -1.65
CA ASP A 81 3.81 -4.91 -2.15
C ASP A 81 4.21 -6.36 -2.44
N VAL A 82 3.50 -7.30 -1.86
CA VAL A 82 3.77 -8.73 -2.01
C VAL A 82 2.63 -9.37 -2.77
N ASP A 83 2.93 -9.92 -3.92
CA ASP A 83 1.98 -10.66 -4.74
C ASP A 83 2.20 -12.18 -4.58
N VAL A 84 1.27 -12.83 -3.93
CA VAL A 84 1.31 -14.28 -3.68
C VAL A 84 1.17 -15.08 -4.99
N ARG A 85 0.35 -14.58 -5.92
CA ARG A 85 0.09 -15.27 -7.18
C ARG A 85 1.29 -15.25 -8.11
N ALA A 86 1.98 -14.12 -8.15
CA ALA A 86 3.19 -13.94 -8.97
C ALA A 86 4.47 -14.39 -8.26
N HIS A 87 4.40 -14.74 -6.97
CA HIS A 87 5.56 -15.05 -6.12
C HIS A 87 6.61 -13.94 -6.13
N ARG A 88 6.15 -12.68 -6.13
CA ARG A 88 7.01 -11.50 -6.22
C ARG A 88 6.70 -10.53 -5.10
N ALA A 89 7.75 -9.85 -4.65
CA ALA A 89 7.65 -8.71 -3.75
C ALA A 89 8.28 -7.51 -4.43
N THR A 90 7.54 -6.43 -4.56
CA THR A 90 8.04 -5.16 -5.07
C THR A 90 8.23 -4.20 -3.90
N ILE A 91 9.41 -3.66 -3.74
CA ILE A 91 9.80 -2.86 -2.59
C ILE A 91 10.33 -1.52 -3.08
N VAL A 92 9.83 -0.44 -2.49
CA VAL A 92 10.38 0.90 -2.65
C VAL A 92 11.20 1.21 -1.41
N CYS A 93 12.48 1.45 -1.57
CA CYS A 93 13.41 1.67 -0.48
C CYS A 93 14.46 2.72 -0.84
N ASP A 94 15.25 3.12 0.15
CA ASP A 94 16.38 4.01 -0.07
C ASP A 94 17.39 3.41 -1.05
N ARG A 95 17.96 4.25 -1.90
CA ARG A 95 18.98 3.82 -2.87
C ARG A 95 20.20 3.20 -2.21
N GLN A 96 20.51 3.61 -0.99
CA GLN A 96 21.67 3.10 -0.24
C GLN A 96 21.40 1.77 0.46
N LEU A 97 20.14 1.34 0.56
CA LEU A 97 19.80 0.07 1.18
C LEU A 97 20.29 -1.09 0.32
N ALA A 98 21.03 -2.00 0.95
CA ALA A 98 21.52 -3.19 0.27
C ALA A 98 20.40 -4.19 -0.01
N ASP A 99 20.42 -4.79 -1.19
CA ASP A 99 19.44 -5.80 -1.59
C ASP A 99 19.50 -7.04 -0.68
N THR A 100 20.69 -7.36 -0.15
CA THR A 100 20.89 -8.43 0.82
C THR A 100 20.12 -8.23 2.12
N SER A 101 19.90 -6.98 2.53
CA SER A 101 19.06 -6.66 3.70
C SER A 101 17.61 -7.04 3.47
N LEU A 102 17.10 -6.85 2.28
CA LEU A 102 15.74 -7.25 1.88
C LEU A 102 15.60 -8.77 1.82
N VAL A 103 16.56 -9.45 1.23
CA VAL A 103 16.61 -10.92 1.21
C VAL A 103 16.69 -11.47 2.64
N GLY A 104 17.48 -10.88 3.50
CA GLY A 104 17.58 -11.25 4.91
C GLY A 104 16.27 -11.03 5.67
N ALA A 105 15.52 -9.98 5.36
CA ALA A 105 14.20 -9.73 5.95
C ALA A 105 13.19 -10.82 5.58
N VAL A 106 13.18 -11.25 4.34
CA VAL A 106 12.34 -12.37 3.89
C VAL A 106 12.75 -13.67 4.60
N ALA A 107 14.03 -13.93 4.75
CA ALA A 107 14.53 -15.10 5.47
C ALA A 107 14.12 -15.09 6.94
N ARG A 108 14.05 -13.92 7.58
CA ARG A 108 13.57 -13.78 8.97
C ARG A 108 12.07 -14.04 9.12
N SER A 109 11.29 -13.84 8.07
CA SER A 109 9.85 -14.08 8.12
C SER A 109 9.48 -15.57 8.23
N GLY A 110 10.38 -16.46 7.82
CA GLY A 110 10.24 -17.90 7.95
C GLY A 110 11.36 -18.65 7.22
N ASN A 111 11.76 -19.79 7.76
CA ASN A 111 12.82 -20.62 7.18
C ASN A 111 12.45 -21.23 5.81
N GLU A 112 11.18 -21.28 5.52
CA GLU A 112 10.61 -21.81 4.28
C GLU A 112 10.62 -20.80 3.12
N PHE A 113 10.81 -19.51 3.44
CA PHE A 113 10.82 -18.46 2.43
C PHE A 113 12.22 -18.24 1.89
N ARG A 114 12.31 -18.17 0.58
CA ARG A 114 13.53 -17.83 -0.13
C ARG A 114 13.28 -16.68 -1.06
N ALA A 115 14.15 -15.70 -1.03
CA ALA A 115 14.06 -14.55 -1.90
C ALA A 115 15.31 -14.45 -2.78
N ALA A 116 15.09 -14.07 -4.02
CA ALA A 116 16.14 -13.73 -4.96
C ALA A 116 15.81 -12.39 -5.62
N VAL A 117 16.82 -11.57 -5.87
CA VAL A 117 16.64 -10.29 -6.57
C VAL A 117 16.33 -10.57 -8.03
N ALA A 118 15.12 -10.20 -8.47
CA ALA A 118 14.68 -10.39 -9.84
C ALA A 118 14.94 -9.16 -10.73
N GLY A 119 15.07 -7.97 -10.12
CA GLY A 119 15.31 -6.73 -10.86
C GLY A 119 15.31 -5.49 -9.97
N HIS A 120 15.82 -4.45 -10.51
CA HIS A 120 15.87 -3.11 -9.90
C HIS A 120 14.91 -2.15 -10.59
#